data_7e50cc9cbb55135b65e035d8c1d8ebd4
#
_entry.id   7e50cc9cbb55135b65e035d8c1d8ebd4
#
_cell.length_a   1.000
_cell.length_b   1.000
_cell.length_c   1.000
_cell.angle_alpha   90.00
_cell.angle_beta   90.00
_cell.angle_gamma   90.00
#
_symmetry.space_group_name_H-M   'P 1'
#
loop_
_entity.id
_entity.type
_entity.pdbx_description
1 polymer ?
#
loop_
_entity_poly.entity_id
_entity_poly.type
_entity_poly.pdbx_seq_one_letter_code
_entity_poly.pdbx_strand_id
1 'polypeptide(L)'
;MATEILIIDDNPDIRNILKDLISDAGYQTRIAANYNQALNEIDKKLPDVAIIDVKLDKGDNDGIELLSHIKNKNKDIPVIIISGHANIEMAIKSLKSGAFEFLEKPFDEERLMNFVKRAVENFKLKNENKVLETKLFHSFDLIGNSQNIEKIREQIEKLSN
;
A
#
# COMPACT_ATOMS: atom_id res chain seq x y z
N MET A 1 14.12 -6.82 7.76
CA MET A 1 14.31 -5.61 6.93
C MET A 1 13.29 -4.56 7.31
N ALA A 2 13.70 -3.31 7.28
CA ALA A 2 12.79 -2.21 7.62
C ALA A 2 11.74 -2.03 6.52
N THR A 3 10.51 -1.76 6.94
CA THR A 3 9.41 -1.45 6.03
C THR A 3 9.67 -0.11 5.35
N GLU A 4 9.50 -0.05 4.06
CA GLU A 4 9.73 1.14 3.26
C GLU A 4 8.40 1.76 2.80
N ILE A 5 8.26 3.06 3.07
CA ILE A 5 7.05 3.81 2.74
C ILE A 5 7.41 4.93 1.76
N LEU A 6 6.72 4.95 0.62
CA LEU A 6 6.85 5.98 -0.39
C LEU A 6 5.83 7.08 -0.14
N ILE A 7 6.30 8.32 0.00
CA ILE A 7 5.48 9.50 0.26
C ILE A 7 5.46 10.38 -1.00
N ILE A 8 4.28 10.60 -1.55
CA ILE A 8 4.09 11.37 -2.78
C ILE A 8 3.18 12.55 -2.48
N ASP A 9 3.74 13.75 -2.43
CA ASP A 9 3.02 15.00 -2.20
C ASP A 9 3.79 16.15 -2.84
N ASP A 10 3.10 17.04 -3.55
CA ASP A 10 3.72 18.20 -4.18
C ASP A 10 4.04 19.34 -3.19
N ASN A 11 3.42 19.33 -2.02
CA ASN A 11 3.67 20.33 -0.98
C ASN A 11 4.89 19.90 -0.14
N PRO A 12 6.00 20.66 -0.17
CA PRO A 12 7.20 20.29 0.56
C PRO A 12 7.03 20.27 2.08
N ASP A 13 6.17 21.11 2.64
CA ASP A 13 5.92 21.15 4.07
C ASP A 13 5.22 19.86 4.54
N ILE A 14 4.17 19.44 3.84
CA ILE A 14 3.46 18.21 4.15
C ILE A 14 4.36 17.00 3.93
N ARG A 15 5.10 16.97 2.85
CA ARG A 15 6.05 15.90 2.54
C ARG A 15 7.08 15.73 3.66
N ASN A 16 7.62 16.83 4.18
CA ASN A 16 8.59 16.80 5.27
C ASN A 16 7.96 16.35 6.60
N ILE A 17 6.75 16.81 6.90
CA ILE A 17 6.01 16.39 8.09
C ILE A 17 5.77 14.88 8.05
N LEU A 18 5.28 14.36 6.94
CA LEU A 18 5.03 12.93 6.77
C LEU A 18 6.32 12.11 6.88
N LYS A 19 7.40 12.60 6.26
CA LYS A 19 8.70 11.94 6.33
C LYS A 19 9.20 11.85 7.76
N ASP A 20 9.12 12.93 8.52
CA ASP A 20 9.59 12.97 9.90
C ASP A 20 8.76 12.05 10.80
N LEU A 21 7.42 12.10 10.68
CA LEU A 21 6.53 11.25 11.46
C LEU A 21 6.79 9.76 11.22
N ILE A 22 6.95 9.39 9.96
CA ILE A 22 7.12 7.99 9.57
C ILE A 22 8.51 7.49 9.91
N SER A 23 9.54 8.32 9.72
CA SER A 23 10.91 7.98 10.09
C SER A 23 11.06 7.83 11.60
N ASP A 24 10.41 8.70 12.38
CA ASP A 24 10.41 8.61 13.84
C ASP A 24 9.75 7.34 14.36
N ALA A 25 8.80 6.80 13.61
CA ALA A 25 8.15 5.54 13.94
C ALA A 25 8.99 4.30 13.58
N GLY A 26 10.16 4.48 12.98
CA GLY A 26 11.09 3.38 12.66
C GLY A 26 10.99 2.83 11.24
N TYR A 27 10.20 3.44 10.37
CA TYR A 27 10.09 3.03 8.98
C TYR A 27 11.09 3.77 8.10
N GLN A 28 11.50 3.14 7.01
CA GLN A 28 12.27 3.80 5.96
C GLN A 28 11.35 4.60 5.06
N THR A 29 11.80 5.74 4.58
CA THR A 29 11.01 6.62 3.73
C THR A 29 11.71 6.92 2.42
N ARG A 30 10.92 7.00 1.35
CA ARG A 30 11.29 7.61 0.08
C ARG A 30 10.26 8.69 -0.23
N ILE A 31 10.66 9.73 -0.94
CA ILE A 31 9.78 10.85 -1.25
C ILE A 31 9.76 11.11 -2.75
N ALA A 32 8.62 11.59 -3.24
CA ALA A 32 8.45 12.09 -4.61
C ALA A 32 7.60 13.35 -4.56
N ALA A 33 8.01 14.35 -5.34
CA ALA A 33 7.39 15.67 -5.31
C ALA A 33 6.35 15.88 -6.41
N ASN A 34 6.34 15.02 -7.42
CA ASN A 34 5.45 15.14 -8.56
C ASN A 34 5.17 13.78 -9.20
N TYR A 35 4.29 13.79 -10.20
CA TYR A 35 3.85 12.57 -10.89
C TYR A 35 5.02 11.78 -11.50
N ASN A 36 5.90 12.47 -12.24
CA ASN A 36 7.03 11.81 -12.91
C ASN A 36 8.03 11.22 -11.92
N GLN A 37 8.35 11.95 -10.85
CA GLN A 37 9.22 11.43 -9.80
C GLN A 37 8.61 10.20 -9.13
N ALA A 38 7.29 10.23 -8.90
CA ALA A 38 6.57 9.09 -8.31
C ALA A 38 6.64 7.87 -9.21
N LEU A 39 6.41 8.01 -10.51
CA LEU A 39 6.54 6.92 -11.47
C LEU A 39 7.96 6.33 -11.46
N ASN A 40 8.98 7.20 -11.47
CA ASN A 40 10.37 6.75 -11.45
C ASN A 40 10.69 5.95 -10.18
N GLU A 41 10.22 6.42 -9.02
CA GLU A 41 10.44 5.73 -7.75
C GLU A 41 9.73 4.37 -7.71
N ILE A 42 8.50 4.30 -8.20
CA ILE A 42 7.72 3.06 -8.27
C ILE A 42 8.40 2.05 -9.23
N ASP A 43 8.85 2.51 -10.39
CA ASP A 43 9.48 1.66 -11.38
C ASP A 43 10.87 1.15 -10.95
N LYS A 44 11.59 1.95 -10.18
CA LYS A 44 12.87 1.54 -9.59
C LYS A 44 12.70 0.39 -8.60
N LYS A 45 11.78 0.55 -7.66
CA LYS A 45 11.52 -0.40 -6.60
C LYS A 45 10.15 -0.12 -6.02
N LEU A 46 9.30 -1.14 -5.93
CA LEU A 46 8.00 -1.02 -5.29
C LEU A 46 8.16 -0.80 -3.78
N PRO A 47 7.43 0.16 -3.21
CA PRO A 47 7.42 0.33 -1.75
C PRO A 47 6.56 -0.75 -1.09
N ASP A 48 6.68 -0.88 0.22
CA ASP A 48 5.81 -1.76 0.99
C ASP A 48 4.45 -1.12 1.26
N VAL A 49 4.44 0.21 1.43
CA VAL A 49 3.23 1.04 1.61
C VAL A 49 3.46 2.35 0.86
N ALA A 50 2.40 2.93 0.32
CA ALA A 50 2.47 4.24 -0.32
C ALA A 50 1.46 5.21 0.30
N ILE A 51 1.86 6.47 0.45
CA ILE A 51 1.00 7.59 0.85
C ILE A 51 1.01 8.58 -0.30
N ILE A 52 -0.15 8.83 -0.92
CA ILE A 52 -0.24 9.59 -2.17
C ILE A 52 -1.25 10.71 -2.04
N ASP A 53 -0.83 11.94 -2.40
CA ASP A 53 -1.74 13.06 -2.59
C ASP A 53 -2.51 12.87 -3.90
N VAL A 54 -3.82 13.08 -3.88
CA VAL A 54 -4.69 12.94 -5.05
C VAL A 54 -4.28 13.92 -6.14
N LYS A 55 -4.02 15.16 -5.79
CA LYS A 55 -3.73 16.23 -6.75
C LYS A 55 -2.24 16.54 -6.75
N LEU A 56 -1.59 16.23 -7.84
CA LEU A 56 -0.20 16.55 -8.09
C LEU A 56 -0.11 17.60 -9.24
N ASP A 57 1.02 17.67 -9.89
CA ASP A 57 1.33 18.70 -10.88
C ASP A 57 0.60 18.54 -12.21
N LYS A 58 0.17 17.33 -12.61
CA LYS A 58 -0.41 17.07 -13.92
C LYS A 58 -1.92 17.20 -13.97
N GLY A 59 -2.62 16.89 -12.90
CA GLY A 59 -4.07 16.95 -12.89
C GLY A 59 -4.70 16.56 -11.56
N ASP A 60 -6.03 16.63 -11.54
CA ASP A 60 -6.81 16.44 -10.31
C ASP A 60 -6.88 14.97 -9.84
N ASN A 61 -6.54 14.03 -10.72
CA ASN A 61 -6.62 12.60 -10.44
C ASN A 61 -5.26 11.89 -10.45
N ASP A 62 -4.17 12.63 -10.38
CA ASP A 62 -2.81 12.07 -10.46
C ASP A 62 -2.57 10.97 -9.43
N GLY A 63 -3.01 11.20 -8.19
CA GLY A 63 -2.85 10.22 -7.12
C GLY A 63 -3.61 8.93 -7.38
N ILE A 64 -4.79 9.01 -8.00
CA ILE A 64 -5.59 7.83 -8.35
C ILE A 64 -4.94 7.05 -9.49
N GLU A 65 -4.36 7.75 -10.47
CA GLU A 65 -3.60 7.10 -11.54
C GLU A 65 -2.38 6.36 -11.00
N LEU A 66 -1.64 6.98 -10.06
CA LEU A 66 -0.52 6.35 -9.39
C LEU A 66 -0.96 5.14 -8.54
N LEU A 67 -2.08 5.25 -7.85
CA LEU A 67 -2.68 4.14 -7.12
C LEU A 67 -2.94 2.95 -8.05
N SER A 68 -3.56 3.19 -9.20
CA SER A 68 -3.83 2.14 -10.19
C SER A 68 -2.53 1.54 -10.73
N HIS A 69 -1.52 2.36 -10.96
CA HIS A 69 -0.21 1.91 -11.43
C HIS A 69 0.46 0.97 -10.42
N ILE A 70 0.44 1.32 -9.14
CA ILE A 70 0.97 0.47 -8.07
C ILE A 70 0.18 -0.84 -7.97
N LYS A 71 -1.14 -0.76 -7.98
CA LYS A 71 -2.01 -1.95 -7.87
C LYS A 71 -1.85 -2.91 -9.05
N ASN A 72 -1.59 -2.39 -10.23
CA ASN A 72 -1.30 -3.23 -11.40
C ASN A 72 0.02 -4.00 -11.25
N LYS A 73 0.99 -3.43 -10.56
CA LYS A 73 2.28 -4.10 -10.30
C LYS A 73 2.20 -5.09 -9.14
N ASN A 74 1.52 -4.70 -8.06
CA ASN A 74 1.31 -5.57 -6.90
C ASN A 74 0.05 -5.12 -6.15
N LYS A 75 -1.01 -5.88 -6.26
CA LYS A 75 -2.32 -5.58 -5.65
C LYS A 75 -2.30 -5.58 -4.12
N ASP A 76 -1.29 -6.16 -3.49
CA ASP A 76 -1.20 -6.29 -2.04
C ASP A 76 -0.55 -5.09 -1.35
N ILE A 77 0.00 -4.14 -2.11
CA ILE A 77 0.59 -2.94 -1.54
C ILE A 77 -0.52 -2.01 -1.06
N PRO A 78 -0.60 -1.72 0.26
CA PRO A 78 -1.57 -0.75 0.76
C PRO A 78 -1.22 0.66 0.32
N VAL A 79 -2.22 1.40 -0.14
CA VAL A 79 -2.06 2.80 -0.56
C VAL A 79 -3.02 3.67 0.24
N ILE A 80 -2.48 4.67 0.93
CA ILE A 80 -3.25 5.67 1.66
C ILE A 80 -3.33 6.92 0.78
N ILE A 81 -4.54 7.36 0.47
CA ILE A 81 -4.78 8.57 -0.33
C ILE A 81 -5.05 9.74 0.61
N ILE A 82 -4.38 10.86 0.36
CA ILE A 82 -4.58 12.11 1.11
C ILE A 82 -5.09 13.17 0.14
N SER A 83 -6.07 13.96 0.55
CA SER A 83 -6.63 15.03 -0.29
C SER A 83 -6.95 16.28 0.50
N GLY A 84 -6.56 17.45 -0.05
CA GLY A 84 -6.94 18.76 0.49
C GLY A 84 -8.32 19.23 0.05
N HIS A 85 -8.88 18.61 -0.99
CA HIS A 85 -10.21 18.92 -1.53
C HIS A 85 -11.07 17.66 -1.52
N ALA A 86 -11.21 17.07 -0.35
CA ALA A 86 -11.95 15.84 -0.22
C ALA A 86 -13.44 16.07 -0.43
N ASN A 87 -14.06 15.21 -1.22
CA ASN A 87 -15.51 15.07 -1.29
C ASN A 87 -15.82 13.56 -1.31
N ILE A 88 -17.09 13.26 -1.13
CA ILE A 88 -17.55 11.87 -1.04
C ILE A 88 -17.23 11.09 -2.32
N GLU A 89 -17.40 11.73 -3.48
CA GLU A 89 -17.12 11.10 -4.78
C GLU A 89 -15.66 10.70 -4.93
N MET A 90 -14.74 11.55 -4.52
CA MET A 90 -13.30 11.29 -4.58
C MET A 90 -12.91 10.17 -3.62
N ALA A 91 -13.47 10.16 -2.41
CA ALA A 91 -13.23 9.11 -1.44
C ALA A 91 -13.72 7.75 -1.96
N ILE A 92 -14.94 7.70 -2.50
CA ILE A 92 -15.50 6.48 -3.09
C ILE A 92 -14.64 6.00 -4.27
N LYS A 93 -14.26 6.89 -5.17
CA LYS A 93 -13.42 6.56 -6.32
C LYS A 93 -12.08 5.98 -5.90
N SER A 94 -11.44 6.58 -4.88
CA SER A 94 -10.17 6.10 -4.35
C SER A 94 -10.29 4.69 -3.77
N LEU A 95 -11.31 4.46 -2.93
CA LEU A 95 -11.54 3.16 -2.31
C LEU A 95 -11.90 2.08 -3.35
N LYS A 96 -12.71 2.42 -4.34
CA LYS A 96 -13.05 1.50 -5.45
C LYS A 96 -11.83 1.16 -6.30
N SER A 97 -10.89 2.09 -6.43
CA SER A 97 -9.63 1.86 -7.17
C SER A 97 -8.61 1.04 -6.36
N GLY A 98 -8.93 0.68 -5.12
CA GLY A 98 -8.12 -0.18 -4.29
C GLY A 98 -7.33 0.51 -3.19
N ALA A 99 -7.62 1.78 -2.89
CA ALA A 99 -6.98 2.47 -1.77
C ALA A 99 -7.30 1.78 -0.45
N PHE A 100 -6.30 1.69 0.43
CA PHE A 100 -6.47 1.12 1.76
C PHE A 100 -7.29 2.05 2.66
N GLU A 101 -6.97 3.34 2.63
CA GLU A 101 -7.67 4.39 3.37
C GLU A 101 -7.61 5.72 2.62
N PHE A 102 -8.55 6.61 2.94
CA PHE A 102 -8.64 7.96 2.42
C PHE A 102 -8.63 8.95 3.58
N LEU A 103 -7.75 9.96 3.53
CA LEU A 103 -7.56 10.92 4.60
C LEU A 103 -7.64 12.35 4.06
N GLU A 104 -8.45 13.19 4.71
CA GLU A 104 -8.63 14.59 4.33
C GLU A 104 -7.60 15.49 5.02
N LYS A 105 -7.07 16.48 4.30
CA LYS A 105 -6.22 17.53 4.86
C LYS A 105 -7.10 18.68 5.41
N PRO A 106 -6.76 19.29 6.52
CA PRO A 106 -5.68 18.95 7.44
C PRO A 106 -5.98 17.66 8.20
N PHE A 107 -5.01 16.81 8.35
CA PHE A 107 -5.19 15.52 9.01
C PHE A 107 -4.66 15.52 10.43
N ASP A 108 -5.24 14.67 11.27
CA ASP A 108 -4.73 14.36 12.60
C ASP A 108 -3.54 13.38 12.45
N GLU A 109 -2.40 13.75 13.02
CA GLU A 109 -1.18 12.95 12.96
C GLU A 109 -1.36 11.56 13.57
N GLU A 110 -2.08 11.47 14.69
CA GLU A 110 -2.38 10.21 15.35
C GLU A 110 -3.21 9.29 14.46
N ARG A 111 -4.22 9.85 13.79
CA ARG A 111 -5.07 9.10 12.86
C ARG A 111 -4.27 8.60 11.66
N LEU A 112 -3.41 9.46 11.09
CA LEU A 112 -2.52 9.07 10.01
C LEU A 112 -1.62 7.90 10.43
N MET A 113 -1.00 7.99 11.60
CA MET A 113 -0.10 6.96 12.09
C MET A 113 -0.83 5.64 12.38
N ASN A 114 -2.08 5.71 12.83
CA ASN A 114 -2.91 4.51 12.98
C ASN A 114 -3.16 3.83 11.63
N PHE A 115 -3.45 4.61 10.59
CA PHE A 115 -3.63 4.08 9.23
C PHE A 115 -2.33 3.46 8.71
N VAL A 116 -1.19 4.12 8.93
CA VAL A 116 0.12 3.62 8.52
C VAL A 116 0.44 2.28 9.20
N LYS A 117 0.23 2.19 10.50
CA LYS A 117 0.46 0.94 11.25
C LYS A 117 -0.41 -0.20 10.75
N ARG A 118 -1.70 0.07 10.52
CA ARG A 118 -2.63 -0.92 9.99
C ARG A 118 -2.24 -1.37 8.58
N ALA A 119 -1.80 -0.42 7.75
CA ALA A 119 -1.33 -0.73 6.39
C ALA A 119 -0.09 -1.62 6.41
N VAL A 120 0.88 -1.30 7.26
CA VAL A 120 2.12 -2.09 7.41
C VAL A 120 1.79 -3.50 7.90
N GLU A 121 0.94 -3.64 8.91
CA GLU A 121 0.51 -4.94 9.42
C GLU A 121 -0.21 -5.76 8.34
N ASN A 122 -1.11 -5.12 7.59
CA ASN A 122 -1.85 -5.77 6.51
C ASN A 122 -0.90 -6.31 5.43
N PHE A 123 0.10 -5.52 5.04
CA PHE A 123 1.10 -5.93 4.06
C PHE A 123 1.94 -7.12 4.57
N LYS A 124 2.39 -7.06 5.82
CA LYS A 124 3.16 -8.15 6.44
C LYS A 124 2.37 -9.44 6.51
N LEU A 125 1.11 -9.38 6.94
CA LEU A 125 0.24 -10.55 7.02
C LEU A 125 0.01 -11.18 5.65
N LYS A 126 -0.22 -10.40 4.61
CA LYS A 126 -0.38 -10.91 3.25
C LYS A 126 0.88 -11.59 2.74
N ASN A 127 2.04 -11.03 3.00
CA ASN A 127 3.33 -11.64 2.64
C ASN A 127 3.58 -12.95 3.39
N GLU A 128 3.30 -12.99 4.68
CA GLU A 128 3.42 -14.21 5.49
C GLU A 128 2.51 -15.32 4.98
N ASN A 129 1.25 -15.01 4.67
CA ASN A 129 0.31 -15.97 4.11
C ASN A 129 0.81 -16.54 2.78
N LYS A 130 1.32 -15.73 1.89
CA LYS A 130 1.89 -16.18 0.61
C LYS A 130 3.07 -17.14 0.82
N VAL A 131 3.96 -16.83 1.73
CA VAL A 131 5.12 -17.67 2.05
C VAL A 131 4.67 -19.01 2.61
N LEU A 132 3.71 -19.02 3.53
CA LEU A 132 3.16 -20.23 4.10
C LEU A 132 2.48 -21.11 3.06
N GLU A 133 1.66 -20.54 2.19
CA GLU A 133 1.01 -21.26 1.08
C GLU A 133 2.06 -21.92 0.16
N THR A 134 3.10 -21.21 -0.20
CA THR A 134 4.18 -21.73 -1.05
C THR A 134 4.91 -22.89 -0.38
N LYS A 135 5.22 -22.78 0.89
CA LYS A 135 5.87 -23.86 1.65
C LYS A 135 5.01 -25.10 1.78
N LEU A 136 3.72 -24.95 2.04
CA LEU A 136 2.77 -26.05 2.10
C LEU A 136 2.65 -26.75 0.76
N PHE A 137 2.58 -26.00 -0.32
CA PHE A 137 2.53 -26.53 -1.68
C PHE A 137 3.73 -27.41 -1.99
N HIS A 138 4.94 -26.96 -1.69
CA HIS A 138 6.16 -27.74 -1.90
C HIS A 138 6.15 -29.04 -1.10
N SER A 139 5.71 -28.99 0.14
CA SER A 139 5.64 -30.18 0.98
C SER A 139 4.67 -31.23 0.43
N PHE A 140 3.55 -30.81 -0.16
CA PHE A 140 2.54 -31.71 -0.68
C PHE A 140 2.84 -32.25 -2.07
N ASP A 141 3.52 -31.51 -2.91
CA ASP A 141 4.02 -32.01 -4.20
C ASP A 141 4.97 -33.18 -4.01
N LEU A 142 5.76 -33.18 -2.93
CA LEU A 142 6.68 -34.27 -2.59
C LEU A 142 5.94 -35.55 -2.13
N ILE A 143 4.72 -35.42 -1.62
CA ILE A 143 3.91 -36.56 -1.13
C ILE A 143 3.04 -37.16 -2.23
N GLY A 144 2.78 -36.43 -3.31
CA GLY A 144 2.31 -36.98 -4.57
C GLY A 144 0.85 -37.39 -4.69
N ASN A 145 -0.09 -36.74 -4.01
CA ASN A 145 -1.51 -37.01 -4.16
C ASN A 145 -2.30 -35.72 -4.41
N SER A 146 -2.82 -35.57 -5.63
CA SER A 146 -3.54 -34.36 -6.05
C SER A 146 -4.82 -34.08 -5.27
N GLN A 147 -5.53 -35.13 -4.80
CA GLN A 147 -6.74 -34.95 -3.98
C GLN A 147 -6.43 -34.36 -2.61
N ASN A 148 -5.33 -34.75 -1.99
CA ASN A 148 -4.88 -34.19 -0.73
C ASN A 148 -4.45 -32.72 -0.88
N ILE A 149 -3.86 -32.36 -2.00
CA ILE A 149 -3.45 -31.00 -2.31
C ILE A 149 -4.69 -30.08 -2.42
N GLU A 150 -5.75 -30.50 -3.07
CA GLU A 150 -6.99 -29.73 -3.18
C GLU A 150 -7.65 -29.48 -1.83
N LYS A 151 -7.76 -30.49 -0.98
CA LYS A 151 -8.32 -30.36 0.37
C LYS A 151 -7.54 -29.35 1.22
N ILE A 152 -6.24 -29.34 1.08
CA ILE A 152 -5.37 -28.43 1.83
C ILE A 152 -5.50 -27.02 1.31
N ARG A 153 -5.65 -26.81 0.01
CA ARG A 153 -5.96 -25.50 -0.57
C ARG A 153 -7.21 -24.91 0.02
N GLU A 154 -8.29 -25.69 0.12
CA GLU A 154 -9.56 -25.25 0.73
C GLU A 154 -9.36 -24.82 2.17
N GLN A 155 -8.58 -25.56 2.96
CA GLN A 155 -8.29 -25.21 4.34
C GLN A 155 -7.46 -23.92 4.45
N ILE A 156 -6.50 -23.73 3.57
CA ILE A 156 -5.67 -22.51 3.55
C ILE A 156 -6.53 -21.30 3.18
N GLU A 157 -7.41 -21.41 2.20
CA GLU A 157 -8.33 -20.34 1.81
C GLU A 157 -9.26 -19.95 2.97
N LYS A 158 -9.78 -20.90 3.72
CA LYS A 158 -10.59 -20.63 4.91
C LYS A 158 -9.83 -19.93 6.01
N LEU A 159 -8.55 -20.24 6.19
CA LEU A 159 -7.70 -19.62 7.19
C LEU A 159 -7.24 -18.20 6.77
N SER A 160 -7.17 -17.92 5.47
CA SER A 160 -6.76 -16.61 4.93
C SER A 160 -7.88 -15.58 4.94
N ASN A 161 -9.12 -15.98 5.09
CA ASN A 161 -10.28 -15.10 5.20
C ASN A 161 -10.58 -14.80 6.69
#